data_7eb43ca2c4effc9cd3cc57c5d1c60d06
#
_entry.id   7eb43ca2c4effc9cd3cc57c5d1c60d06
#
_cell.length_a   1.000
_cell.length_b   1.000
_cell.length_c   1.000
_cell.angle_alpha   90.00
_cell.angle_beta   90.00
_cell.angle_gamma   90.00
#
_symmetry.space_group_name_H-M   'P 1'
#
loop_
_entity.id
_entity.type
_entity.pdbx_description
1 polymer ?
#
loop_
_entity_poly.entity_id
_entity_poly.type
_entity_poly.pdbx_seq_one_letter_code
_entity_poly.pdbx_strand_id
1 'polypeptide(L)'
;GFVLYGIYNGVILIVLAVLHEAAALREIVGPNAAYDFVSPLTFGLLVVGVYAVWIRMAAQQRLIDQVVAVFIEDAIAGILAAGAFWWGCGYVLYNVLEKLAPSPAAPDAHAWAAAIALVVAGIAYIPFDLYLGRRYVVDASSAAGSRRAFVLTLLGAGILAFAIGGVTALYAWITGLSGSPLSNGTQVIHVGLAAFFV
;
A
#
# COMPACT_ATOMS: atom_id res chain seq x y z
N GLY A 1 -15.46 8.12 -26.32
CA GLY A 1 -14.81 6.87 -26.74
C GLY A 1 -13.37 6.77 -26.27
N PHE A 2 -12.48 7.68 -26.68
CA PHE A 2 -11.04 7.65 -26.38
C PHE A 2 -10.73 7.74 -24.86
N VAL A 3 -11.45 8.58 -24.13
CA VAL A 3 -11.27 8.76 -22.68
C VAL A 3 -11.64 7.48 -21.93
N LEU A 4 -12.79 6.88 -22.26
CA LEU A 4 -13.21 5.60 -21.64
C LEU A 4 -12.23 4.47 -21.94
N TYR A 5 -11.71 4.42 -23.17
CA TYR A 5 -10.69 3.46 -23.56
C TYR A 5 -9.39 3.65 -22.76
N GLY A 6 -8.95 4.90 -22.57
CA GLY A 6 -7.78 5.21 -21.75
C GLY A 6 -7.98 4.83 -20.28
N ILE A 7 -9.14 5.13 -19.69
CA ILE A 7 -9.47 4.74 -18.32
C ILE A 7 -9.49 3.20 -18.19
N TYR A 8 -10.15 2.51 -19.10
CA TYR A 8 -10.23 1.05 -19.10
C TYR A 8 -8.84 0.39 -19.18
N ASN A 9 -8.00 0.85 -20.13
CA ASN A 9 -6.63 0.31 -20.23
C ASN A 9 -5.78 0.66 -19.01
N GLY A 10 -5.93 1.87 -18.46
CA GLY A 10 -5.22 2.24 -17.23
C GLY A 10 -5.60 1.36 -16.04
N VAL A 11 -6.89 1.09 -15.85
CA VAL A 11 -7.35 0.17 -14.79
C VAL A 11 -6.80 -1.24 -15.01
N ILE A 12 -6.82 -1.77 -16.24
CA ILE A 12 -6.24 -3.08 -16.55
C ILE A 12 -4.76 -3.12 -16.21
N LEU A 13 -3.98 -2.13 -16.61
CA LEU A 13 -2.53 -2.08 -16.32
C LEU A 13 -2.25 -2.04 -14.81
N ILE A 14 -3.05 -1.28 -14.04
CA ILE A 14 -2.92 -1.24 -12.59
C ILE A 14 -3.26 -2.60 -11.96
N VAL A 15 -4.35 -3.22 -12.39
CA VAL A 15 -4.74 -4.55 -11.90
C VAL A 15 -3.65 -5.57 -12.22
N LEU A 16 -3.08 -5.56 -13.44
CA LEU A 16 -1.98 -6.44 -13.81
C LEU A 16 -0.72 -6.18 -12.97
N ALA A 17 -0.38 -4.91 -12.70
CA ALA A 17 0.75 -4.56 -11.84
C ALA A 17 0.53 -5.09 -10.41
N VAL A 18 -0.65 -4.88 -9.83
CA VAL A 18 -1.00 -5.39 -8.48
C VAL A 18 -0.97 -6.91 -8.43
N LEU A 19 -1.48 -7.60 -9.44
CA LEU A 19 -1.43 -9.06 -9.51
C LEU A 19 0.00 -9.58 -9.66
N HIS A 20 0.84 -8.88 -10.40
CA HIS A 20 2.26 -9.22 -10.54
C HIS A 20 3.01 -9.06 -9.22
N GLU A 21 2.77 -7.95 -8.48
CA GLU A 21 3.31 -7.74 -7.13
C GLU A 21 2.82 -8.81 -6.15
N ALA A 22 1.55 -9.18 -6.21
CA ALA A 22 1.00 -10.24 -5.36
C ALA A 22 1.60 -11.61 -5.67
N ALA A 23 1.94 -11.89 -6.93
CA ALA A 23 2.66 -13.10 -7.32
C ALA A 23 4.09 -13.10 -6.81
N ALA A 24 4.82 -11.97 -6.96
CA ALA A 24 6.16 -11.79 -6.43
C ALA A 24 6.21 -11.95 -4.91
N LEU A 25 5.20 -11.42 -4.18
CA LEU A 25 5.07 -11.62 -2.74
C LEU A 25 4.92 -13.09 -2.33
N ARG A 26 4.34 -13.95 -3.18
CA ARG A 26 4.25 -15.40 -2.93
C ARG A 26 5.57 -16.14 -3.14
N GLU A 27 6.43 -15.60 -3.98
CA GLU A 27 7.73 -16.19 -4.32
C GLU A 27 8.88 -15.70 -3.41
N ILE A 28 8.59 -14.89 -2.38
CA ILE A 28 9.58 -14.38 -1.40
C ILE A 28 10.15 -15.52 -0.53
N VAL A 29 10.56 -16.60 -1.11
CA VAL A 29 11.21 -17.74 -0.44
C VAL A 29 12.59 -18.05 -1.05
N GLY A 30 13.00 -17.32 -2.09
CA GLY A 30 14.23 -17.58 -2.82
C GLY A 30 15.31 -16.50 -2.65
N PRO A 31 16.56 -16.81 -3.02
CA PRO A 31 17.70 -15.88 -2.86
C PRO A 31 17.62 -14.58 -3.70
N ASN A 32 16.71 -14.51 -4.66
CA ASN A 32 16.48 -13.33 -5.52
C ASN A 32 15.24 -12.53 -5.14
N ALA A 33 14.58 -12.86 -4.03
CA ALA A 33 13.29 -12.29 -3.64
C ALA A 33 13.27 -10.75 -3.60
N ALA A 34 14.33 -10.10 -3.14
CA ALA A 34 14.40 -8.64 -3.11
C ALA A 34 14.39 -8.03 -4.52
N TYR A 35 15.09 -8.64 -5.47
CA TYR A 35 15.09 -8.20 -6.87
C TYR A 35 13.74 -8.47 -7.53
N ASP A 36 13.18 -9.65 -7.31
CA ASP A 36 11.89 -10.08 -7.84
C ASP A 36 10.75 -9.21 -7.30
N PHE A 37 10.90 -8.65 -6.09
CA PHE A 37 9.93 -7.72 -5.51
C PHE A 37 10.13 -6.27 -5.98
N VAL A 38 11.35 -5.76 -5.96
CA VAL A 38 11.65 -4.34 -6.28
C VAL A 38 11.38 -4.03 -7.75
N SER A 39 11.68 -4.96 -8.67
CA SER A 39 11.49 -4.76 -10.11
C SER A 39 10.01 -4.56 -10.48
N PRO A 40 9.07 -5.47 -10.11
CA PRO A 40 7.64 -5.27 -10.39
C PRO A 40 7.05 -4.08 -9.65
N LEU A 41 7.45 -3.81 -8.41
CA LEU A 41 7.02 -2.63 -7.67
C LEU A 41 7.39 -1.34 -8.42
N THR A 42 8.64 -1.23 -8.89
CA THR A 42 9.11 -0.09 -9.67
C THR A 42 8.30 0.07 -10.96
N PHE A 43 8.04 -1.03 -11.66
CA PHE A 43 7.20 -1.03 -12.86
C PHE A 43 5.76 -0.59 -12.55
N GLY A 44 5.15 -1.14 -11.50
CA GLY A 44 3.80 -0.77 -11.05
C GLY A 44 3.69 0.71 -10.71
N LEU A 45 4.65 1.26 -9.95
CA LEU A 45 4.70 2.68 -9.61
C LEU A 45 4.85 3.57 -10.85
N LEU A 46 5.66 3.15 -11.83
CA LEU A 46 5.85 3.88 -13.08
C LEU A 46 4.54 3.91 -13.89
N VAL A 47 3.84 2.78 -14.01
CA VAL A 47 2.54 2.69 -14.67
C VAL A 47 1.51 3.58 -13.98
N VAL A 48 1.40 3.52 -12.65
CA VAL A 48 0.48 4.35 -11.86
C VAL A 48 0.82 5.83 -12.02
N GLY A 49 2.11 6.18 -11.98
CA GLY A 49 2.58 7.56 -12.17
C GLY A 49 2.23 8.13 -13.54
N VAL A 50 2.50 7.38 -14.60
CA VAL A 50 2.15 7.78 -15.98
C VAL A 50 0.64 7.95 -16.13
N TYR A 51 -0.14 7.05 -15.53
CA TYR A 51 -1.60 7.11 -15.58
C TYR A 51 -2.16 8.33 -14.83
N ALA A 52 -1.62 8.64 -13.65
CA ALA A 52 -2.00 9.83 -12.88
C ALA A 52 -1.71 11.12 -13.66
N VAL A 53 -0.54 11.22 -14.30
CA VAL A 53 -0.21 12.35 -15.19
C VAL A 53 -1.21 12.45 -16.34
N TRP A 54 -1.53 11.33 -16.98
CA TRP A 54 -2.47 11.32 -18.10
C TRP A 54 -3.87 11.77 -17.69
N ILE A 55 -4.39 11.29 -16.53
CA ILE A 55 -5.70 11.71 -15.99
C ILE A 55 -5.72 13.22 -15.72
N ARG A 56 -4.67 13.76 -15.10
CA ARG A 56 -4.56 15.20 -14.81
C ARG A 56 -4.51 16.03 -16.08
N MET A 57 -3.77 15.59 -17.11
CA MET A 57 -3.74 16.24 -18.41
C MET A 57 -5.13 16.23 -19.06
N ALA A 58 -5.83 15.11 -19.05
CA ALA A 58 -7.17 14.99 -19.61
C ALA A 58 -8.19 15.91 -18.90
N ALA A 59 -8.09 16.03 -17.57
CA ALA A 59 -8.90 16.95 -16.78
C ALA A 59 -8.62 18.42 -17.13
N GLN A 60 -7.35 18.79 -17.30
CA GLN A 60 -6.95 20.14 -17.70
C GLN A 60 -7.47 20.50 -19.10
N GLN A 61 -7.48 19.54 -20.02
CA GLN A 61 -8.02 19.69 -21.36
C GLN A 61 -9.57 19.59 -21.41
N ARG A 62 -10.24 19.47 -20.27
CA ARG A 62 -11.69 19.28 -20.15
C ARG A 62 -12.22 18.05 -20.88
N LEU A 63 -11.39 17.04 -21.10
CA LEU A 63 -11.80 15.75 -21.68
C LEU A 63 -12.54 14.88 -20.68
N ILE A 64 -12.26 15.08 -19.38
CA ILE A 64 -12.96 14.48 -18.25
C ILE A 64 -13.27 15.55 -17.22
N ASP A 65 -14.29 15.31 -16.40
CA ASP A 65 -14.63 16.19 -15.27
C ASP A 65 -13.50 16.20 -14.25
N GLN A 66 -13.18 17.38 -13.70
CA GLN A 66 -12.08 17.54 -12.74
C GLN A 66 -12.32 16.80 -11.43
N VAL A 67 -13.58 16.74 -10.96
CA VAL A 67 -13.93 15.98 -9.74
C VAL A 67 -13.67 14.50 -9.95
N VAL A 68 -14.10 13.96 -11.10
CA VAL A 68 -13.89 12.57 -11.46
C VAL A 68 -12.41 12.24 -11.61
N ALA A 69 -11.63 13.14 -12.22
CA ALA A 69 -10.19 12.96 -12.37
C ALA A 69 -9.46 12.84 -11.04
N VAL A 70 -9.73 13.77 -10.10
CA VAL A 70 -9.13 13.75 -8.76
C VAL A 70 -9.59 12.52 -7.98
N PHE A 71 -10.87 12.17 -8.08
CA PHE A 71 -11.39 10.96 -7.42
C PHE A 71 -10.70 9.69 -7.90
N ILE A 72 -10.53 9.51 -9.21
CA ILE A 72 -9.86 8.34 -9.78
C ILE A 72 -8.38 8.30 -9.35
N GLU A 73 -7.70 9.45 -9.37
CA GLU A 73 -6.30 9.53 -8.94
C GLU A 73 -6.14 9.17 -7.45
N ASP A 74 -6.94 9.78 -6.58
CA ASP A 74 -6.91 9.50 -5.14
C ASP A 74 -7.29 8.03 -4.87
N ALA A 75 -8.31 7.48 -5.55
CA ALA A 75 -8.75 6.11 -5.38
C ALA A 75 -7.74 5.07 -5.86
N ILE A 76 -6.95 5.36 -6.89
CA ILE A 76 -5.99 4.41 -7.47
C ILE A 76 -4.59 4.68 -6.91
N ALA A 77 -4.00 5.83 -7.24
CA ALA A 77 -2.63 6.13 -6.87
C ALA A 77 -2.47 6.38 -5.36
N GLY A 78 -3.40 7.13 -4.77
CA GLY A 78 -3.39 7.45 -3.35
C GLY A 78 -3.59 6.24 -2.45
N ILE A 79 -4.59 5.39 -2.74
CA ILE A 79 -4.84 4.16 -1.94
C ILE A 79 -3.70 3.16 -2.10
N LEU A 80 -3.17 2.96 -3.31
CA LEU A 80 -2.02 2.07 -3.51
C LEU A 80 -0.77 2.55 -2.78
N ALA A 81 -0.49 3.85 -2.83
CA ALA A 81 0.65 4.45 -2.13
C ALA A 81 0.50 4.35 -0.60
N ALA A 82 -0.70 4.65 -0.08
CA ALA A 82 -0.99 4.52 1.35
C ALA A 82 -0.91 3.05 1.80
N GLY A 83 -1.44 2.13 1.01
CA GLY A 83 -1.34 0.70 1.25
C GLY A 83 0.10 0.20 1.27
N ALA A 84 0.93 0.63 0.31
CA ALA A 84 2.36 0.33 0.28
C ALA A 84 3.08 0.87 1.52
N PHE A 85 2.81 2.12 1.90
CA PHE A 85 3.40 2.73 3.09
C PHE A 85 3.04 1.96 4.36
N TRP A 86 1.76 1.69 4.59
CA TRP A 86 1.28 0.98 5.77
C TRP A 86 1.79 -0.45 5.84
N TRP A 87 1.70 -1.17 4.72
CA TRP A 87 2.25 -2.52 4.66
C TRP A 87 3.75 -2.53 4.92
N GLY A 88 4.48 -1.58 4.35
CA GLY A 88 5.91 -1.41 4.58
C GLY A 88 6.25 -1.13 6.04
N CYS A 89 5.55 -0.18 6.67
CA CYS A 89 5.74 0.13 8.10
C CYS A 89 5.40 -1.07 9.00
N GLY A 90 4.28 -1.76 8.73
CA GLY A 90 3.91 -2.97 9.45
C GLY A 90 4.94 -4.08 9.30
N TYR A 91 5.49 -4.25 8.10
CA TYR A 91 6.50 -5.26 7.84
C TYR A 91 7.86 -4.92 8.45
N VAL A 92 8.25 -3.63 8.49
CA VAL A 92 9.42 -3.18 9.26
C VAL A 92 9.24 -3.50 10.75
N LEU A 93 8.07 -3.16 11.31
CA LEU A 93 7.80 -3.43 12.72
C LEU A 93 7.79 -4.94 13.03
N TYR A 94 7.16 -5.74 12.17
CA TYR A 94 7.21 -7.20 12.26
C TYR A 94 8.65 -7.72 12.29
N ASN A 95 9.50 -7.26 11.37
CA ASN A 95 10.91 -7.66 11.31
C ASN A 95 11.71 -7.25 12.57
N VAL A 96 11.38 -6.09 13.16
CA VAL A 96 11.97 -5.65 14.45
C VAL A 96 11.54 -6.58 15.56
N LEU A 97 10.26 -6.91 15.67
CA LEU A 97 9.74 -7.82 16.69
C LEU A 97 10.35 -9.23 16.58
N GLU A 98 10.51 -9.74 15.35
CA GLU A 98 11.17 -11.02 15.10
C GLU A 98 12.67 -11.03 15.49
N LYS A 99 13.34 -9.88 15.43
CA LYS A 99 14.72 -9.75 15.95
C LYS A 99 14.78 -9.72 17.48
N LEU A 100 13.77 -9.13 18.13
CA LEU A 100 13.70 -9.03 19.59
C LEU A 100 13.27 -10.34 20.24
N ALA A 101 12.34 -11.06 19.64
CA ALA A 101 11.82 -12.34 20.09
C ALA A 101 11.69 -13.30 18.90
N PRO A 102 12.78 -13.98 18.50
CA PRO A 102 12.81 -14.79 17.29
C PRO A 102 11.74 -15.88 17.28
N SER A 103 10.99 -15.96 16.18
CA SER A 103 10.14 -17.11 15.85
C SER A 103 10.87 -18.04 14.86
N PRO A 104 10.34 -19.25 14.59
CA PRO A 104 10.91 -20.12 13.56
C PRO A 104 10.98 -19.53 12.16
N ALA A 105 10.26 -18.43 11.92
CA ALA A 105 10.19 -17.71 10.64
C ALA A 105 10.99 -16.41 10.65
N ALA A 106 12.18 -16.39 11.26
CA ALA A 106 13.01 -15.20 11.37
C ALA A 106 13.27 -14.55 9.99
N PRO A 107 13.06 -13.22 9.86
CA PRO A 107 13.20 -12.52 8.59
C PRO A 107 14.67 -12.46 8.15
N ASP A 108 14.88 -12.67 6.87
CA ASP A 108 16.18 -12.53 6.22
C ASP A 108 16.44 -11.08 5.74
N ALA A 109 17.60 -10.87 5.09
CA ALA A 109 17.96 -9.56 4.55
C ALA A 109 16.99 -9.09 3.45
N HIS A 110 16.37 -10.02 2.72
CA HIS A 110 15.43 -9.71 1.65
C HIS A 110 14.11 -9.17 2.21
N ALA A 111 13.63 -9.70 3.35
CA ALA A 111 12.46 -9.21 4.04
C ALA A 111 12.62 -7.75 4.49
N TRP A 112 13.81 -7.36 4.93
CA TRP A 112 14.12 -5.97 5.27
C TRP A 112 14.14 -5.06 4.04
N ALA A 113 14.78 -5.51 2.95
CA ALA A 113 14.82 -4.75 1.71
C ALA A 113 13.43 -4.50 1.13
N ALA A 114 12.57 -5.52 1.12
CA ALA A 114 11.18 -5.43 0.69
C ALA A 114 10.37 -4.45 1.55
N ALA A 115 10.48 -4.53 2.86
CA ALA A 115 9.79 -3.63 3.79
C ALA A 115 10.19 -2.16 3.57
N ILE A 116 11.50 -1.88 3.44
CA ILE A 116 12.01 -0.54 3.18
C ILE A 116 11.57 -0.03 1.81
N ALA A 117 11.61 -0.88 0.77
CA ALA A 117 11.17 -0.51 -0.57
C ALA A 117 9.69 -0.07 -0.59
N LEU A 118 8.82 -0.78 0.14
CA LEU A 118 7.40 -0.41 0.28
C LEU A 118 7.21 0.95 0.97
N VAL A 119 7.94 1.20 2.07
CA VAL A 119 7.90 2.49 2.77
C VAL A 119 8.34 3.62 1.83
N VAL A 120 9.47 3.45 1.14
CA VAL A 120 10.00 4.45 0.20
C VAL A 120 8.99 4.69 -0.94
N ALA A 121 8.40 3.64 -1.50
CA ALA A 121 7.40 3.74 -2.55
C ALA A 121 6.18 4.55 -2.11
N GLY A 122 5.65 4.28 -0.91
CA GLY A 122 4.52 5.02 -0.36
C GLY A 122 4.84 6.50 -0.10
N ILE A 123 6.01 6.80 0.47
CA ILE A 123 6.45 8.17 0.71
C ILE A 123 6.68 8.94 -0.61
N ALA A 124 7.21 8.28 -1.64
CA ALA A 124 7.47 8.90 -2.94
C ALA A 124 6.22 9.46 -3.63
N TYR A 125 5.04 8.96 -3.27
CA TYR A 125 3.77 9.50 -3.76
C TYR A 125 3.54 10.95 -3.31
N ILE A 126 3.96 11.34 -2.11
CA ILE A 126 3.73 12.68 -1.57
C ILE A 126 4.35 13.78 -2.45
N PRO A 127 5.67 13.77 -2.74
CA PRO A 127 6.25 14.76 -3.64
C PRO A 127 5.71 14.67 -5.07
N PHE A 128 5.29 13.49 -5.51
CA PHE A 128 4.67 13.29 -6.82
C PHE A 128 3.28 13.95 -6.89
N ASP A 129 2.40 13.74 -5.91
CA ASP A 129 1.10 14.41 -5.83
C ASP A 129 1.24 15.94 -5.75
N LEU A 130 2.20 16.42 -4.96
CA LEU A 130 2.51 17.86 -4.88
C LEU A 130 3.00 18.41 -6.24
N TYR A 131 3.81 17.66 -6.97
CA TYR A 131 4.23 18.03 -8.32
C TYR A 131 3.05 18.09 -9.28
N LEU A 132 2.18 17.08 -9.27
CA LEU A 132 0.98 17.05 -10.11
C LEU A 132 0.04 18.21 -9.80
N GLY A 133 -0.19 18.51 -8.52
CA GLY A 133 -1.03 19.62 -8.08
C GLY A 133 -0.50 20.99 -8.49
N ARG A 134 0.84 21.16 -8.58
CA ARG A 134 1.46 22.39 -9.09
C ARG A 134 1.44 22.49 -10.61
N ARG A 135 1.62 21.36 -11.29
CA ARG A 135 1.73 21.34 -12.77
C ARG A 135 0.38 21.34 -13.46
N TYR A 136 -0.60 20.66 -12.88
CA TYR A 136 -1.93 20.49 -13.43
C TYR A 136 -2.95 21.01 -12.42
N VAL A 137 -3.24 22.32 -12.53
CA VAL A 137 -4.16 23.01 -11.62
C VAL A 137 -5.58 22.50 -11.82
N VAL A 138 -6.16 21.99 -10.76
CA VAL A 138 -7.56 21.58 -10.65
C VAL A 138 -8.23 22.52 -9.64
N ASP A 139 -9.49 22.88 -9.86
CA ASP A 139 -10.24 23.73 -8.93
C ASP A 139 -10.23 23.13 -7.52
N ALA A 140 -9.82 23.93 -6.54
CA ALA A 140 -9.71 23.51 -5.14
C ALA A 140 -11.05 22.99 -4.57
N SER A 141 -12.17 23.56 -5.01
CA SER A 141 -13.51 23.13 -4.62
C SER A 141 -13.84 21.72 -5.17
N SER A 142 -13.39 21.42 -6.38
CA SER A 142 -13.58 20.10 -7.01
C SER A 142 -12.73 19.01 -6.36
N ALA A 143 -11.53 19.35 -5.87
CA ALA A 143 -10.62 18.43 -5.24
C ALA A 143 -10.97 18.13 -3.76
N ALA A 144 -11.57 19.10 -3.04
CA ALA A 144 -11.78 18.99 -1.60
C ALA A 144 -12.69 17.81 -1.20
N GLY A 145 -13.75 17.55 -1.98
CA GLY A 145 -14.68 16.43 -1.73
C GLY A 145 -14.01 15.08 -1.86
N SER A 146 -13.25 14.88 -2.93
CA SER A 146 -12.51 13.64 -3.19
C SER A 146 -11.46 13.38 -2.12
N ARG A 147 -10.64 14.38 -1.79
CA ARG A 147 -9.61 14.26 -0.76
C ARG A 147 -10.18 13.98 0.62
N ARG A 148 -11.33 14.56 0.96
CA ARG A 148 -12.02 14.24 2.20
C ARG A 148 -12.49 12.78 2.23
N ALA A 149 -13.08 12.28 1.15
CA ALA A 149 -13.48 10.88 1.03
C ALA A 149 -12.28 9.94 1.14
N PHE A 150 -11.17 10.27 0.48
CA PHE A 150 -9.91 9.53 0.56
C PHE A 150 -9.38 9.44 2.01
N VAL A 151 -9.27 10.58 2.71
CA VAL A 151 -8.81 10.60 4.11
C VAL A 151 -9.72 9.80 5.03
N LEU A 152 -11.06 9.88 4.85
CA LEU A 152 -12.01 9.10 5.64
C LEU A 152 -11.88 7.60 5.37
N THR A 153 -11.61 7.20 4.12
CA THR A 153 -11.36 5.79 3.76
C THR A 153 -10.09 5.28 4.43
N LEU A 154 -9.01 6.05 4.41
CA LEU A 154 -7.76 5.69 5.08
C LEU A 154 -7.94 5.60 6.60
N LEU A 155 -8.65 6.54 7.20
CA LEU A 155 -8.97 6.51 8.64
C LEU A 155 -9.78 5.26 9.00
N GLY A 156 -10.81 4.93 8.21
CA GLY A 156 -11.61 3.72 8.40
C GLY A 156 -10.77 2.45 8.30
N ALA A 157 -9.90 2.36 7.29
CA ALA A 157 -8.98 1.24 7.13
C ALA A 157 -7.99 1.12 8.31
N GLY A 158 -7.46 2.25 8.81
CA GLY A 158 -6.58 2.26 9.98
C GLY A 158 -7.29 1.79 11.25
N ILE A 159 -8.52 2.23 11.49
CA ILE A 159 -9.32 1.75 12.63
C ILE A 159 -9.56 0.24 12.56
N LEU A 160 -9.85 -0.28 11.37
CA LEU A 160 -10.03 -1.73 11.17
C LEU A 160 -8.73 -2.50 11.41
N ALA A 161 -7.60 -2.01 10.88
CA ALA A 161 -6.30 -2.63 11.09
C ALA A 161 -5.93 -2.66 12.59
N PHE A 162 -6.13 -1.54 13.29
CA PHE A 162 -5.95 -1.42 14.73
C PHE A 162 -6.81 -2.44 15.49
N ALA A 163 -8.09 -2.53 15.21
CA ALA A 163 -9.01 -3.44 15.89
C ALA A 163 -8.65 -4.91 15.63
N ILE A 164 -8.44 -5.28 14.37
CA ILE A 164 -8.10 -6.66 13.97
C ILE A 164 -6.73 -7.04 14.55
N GLY A 165 -5.73 -6.18 14.43
CA GLY A 165 -4.38 -6.41 14.95
C GLY A 165 -4.37 -6.60 16.46
N GLY A 166 -5.06 -5.71 17.20
CA GLY A 166 -5.18 -5.78 18.65
C GLY A 166 -5.87 -7.06 19.13
N VAL A 167 -6.99 -7.42 18.53
CA VAL A 167 -7.72 -8.65 18.86
C VAL A 167 -6.87 -9.87 18.55
N THR A 168 -6.17 -9.91 17.43
CA THR A 168 -5.30 -11.03 17.02
C THR A 168 -4.15 -11.22 18.00
N ALA A 169 -3.45 -10.14 18.35
CA ALA A 169 -2.34 -10.20 19.31
C ALA A 169 -2.82 -10.63 20.71
N LEU A 170 -3.94 -10.05 21.18
CA LEU A 170 -4.51 -10.37 22.49
C LEU A 170 -4.97 -11.82 22.54
N TYR A 171 -5.63 -12.32 21.52
CA TYR A 171 -6.07 -13.72 21.44
C TYR A 171 -4.89 -14.68 21.53
N ALA A 172 -3.84 -14.47 20.76
CA ALA A 172 -2.65 -15.31 20.78
C ALA A 172 -1.93 -15.25 22.14
N TRP A 173 -1.92 -14.10 22.78
CA TRP A 173 -1.35 -13.93 24.11
C TRP A 173 -2.13 -14.69 25.21
N ILE A 174 -3.47 -14.55 25.21
CA ILE A 174 -4.35 -15.23 26.16
C ILE A 174 -4.26 -16.75 26.01
N THR A 175 -4.26 -17.27 24.78
CA THR A 175 -4.11 -18.72 24.53
C THR A 175 -2.78 -19.25 25.03
N GLY A 176 -1.70 -18.46 24.89
CA GLY A 176 -0.39 -18.78 25.47
C GLY A 176 -0.45 -18.89 27.00
N LEU A 177 -1.10 -17.95 27.67
CA LEU A 177 -1.25 -17.96 29.15
C LEU A 177 -2.14 -19.10 29.66
N SER A 178 -3.13 -19.51 28.86
CA SER A 178 -4.07 -20.60 29.24
C SER A 178 -3.48 -22.01 29.12
N GLY A 179 -2.20 -22.13 28.74
CA GLY A 179 -1.54 -23.44 28.58
C GLY A 179 -1.89 -24.16 27.27
N SER A 180 -2.55 -23.48 26.33
CA SER A 180 -2.90 -23.98 25.00
C SER A 180 -2.25 -23.12 23.91
N PRO A 181 -0.92 -22.97 23.88
CA PRO A 181 -0.27 -22.07 22.95
C PRO A 181 -0.51 -22.52 21.51
N LEU A 182 -0.78 -21.54 20.62
CA LEU A 182 -0.79 -21.79 19.20
C LEU A 182 0.58 -22.24 18.73
N SER A 183 0.65 -23.15 17.76
CA SER A 183 1.92 -23.69 17.22
C SER A 183 2.87 -22.59 16.70
N ASN A 184 2.32 -21.45 16.30
CA ASN A 184 3.02 -20.25 15.81
C ASN A 184 2.57 -18.98 16.56
N GLY A 185 2.25 -19.12 17.85
CA GLY A 185 1.69 -18.05 18.68
C GLY A 185 2.54 -16.77 18.69
N THR A 186 3.86 -16.87 18.81
CA THR A 186 4.78 -15.73 18.77
C THR A 186 4.65 -14.97 17.45
N GLN A 187 4.63 -15.66 16.32
CA GLN A 187 4.46 -15.03 15.00
C GLN A 187 3.10 -14.32 14.87
N VAL A 188 2.03 -14.95 15.38
CA VAL A 188 0.69 -14.37 15.38
C VAL A 188 0.64 -13.09 16.22
N ILE A 189 1.32 -13.07 17.38
CA ILE A 189 1.46 -11.87 18.21
C ILE A 189 2.20 -10.77 17.44
N HIS A 190 3.31 -11.07 16.77
CA HIS A 190 4.08 -10.08 16.03
C HIS A 190 3.30 -9.49 14.86
N VAL A 191 2.59 -10.32 14.10
CA VAL A 191 1.70 -9.84 13.02
C VAL A 191 0.57 -8.98 13.58
N GLY A 192 -0.06 -9.40 14.68
CA GLY A 192 -1.12 -8.65 15.35
C GLY A 192 -0.62 -7.30 15.87
N LEU A 193 0.53 -7.25 16.52
CA LEU A 193 1.14 -6.01 16.99
C LEU A 193 1.56 -5.11 15.82
N ALA A 194 2.13 -5.66 14.76
CA ALA A 194 2.47 -4.89 13.56
C ALA A 194 1.22 -4.21 12.96
N ALA A 195 0.11 -4.93 12.82
CA ALA A 195 -1.15 -4.37 12.33
C ALA A 195 -1.82 -3.39 13.31
N PHE A 196 -1.58 -3.55 14.61
CA PHE A 196 -2.12 -2.65 15.64
C PHE A 196 -1.43 -1.29 15.68
N PHE A 197 -0.10 -1.24 15.51
CA PHE A 197 0.68 0.00 15.64
C PHE A 197 0.86 0.79 14.33
N VAL A 198 0.50 0.24 13.19
CA VAL A 198 0.59 0.89 11.86
C VAL A 198 -0.75 1.45 11.43
#